data_0e11d2df5ba1c3ce7bcd56ba03d27506
#
_entry.id   0e11d2df5ba1c3ce7bcd56ba03d27506
#
_cell.length_a   1.000
_cell.length_b   1.000
_cell.length_c   1.000
_cell.angle_alpha   90.00
_cell.angle_beta   90.00
_cell.angle_gamma   90.00
#
_symmetry.space_group_name_H-M   'P 1'
#
loop_
_entity.id
_entity.type
_entity.pdbx_description
1 polymer ?
#
loop_
_entity_poly.entity_id
_entity_poly.type
_entity_poly.pdbx_seq_one_letter_code
_entity_poly.pdbx_strand_id
1 'polypeptide(L)'
;MPIIAFNSATDGLDPSRRSRGHFVADTRLDDDGPWVPYAEGVWFQPCCFNVTSGGFSVVLKGLPGAQLGVHYHVGTVRGYTMRGHWRYLEHDWVAKPGTFIYEPAGEAHTLVITDDSPEPALILFIVEGGLI
;
A
#
# COMPACT_ATOMS: atom_id res chain seq x y z
N MET A 1 8.76 14.51 -27.01
CA MET A 1 9.16 13.39 -27.88
C MET A 1 8.07 12.35 -27.93
N PRO A 2 7.62 11.95 -29.10
CA PRO A 2 6.60 10.91 -29.20
C PRO A 2 7.16 9.56 -28.73
N ILE A 3 6.29 8.77 -28.09
CA ILE A 3 6.63 7.43 -27.61
C ILE A 3 6.38 6.40 -28.72
N ILE A 4 6.95 6.67 -29.90
CA ILE A 4 6.72 5.86 -31.10
C ILE A 4 7.23 4.42 -30.90
N ALA A 5 8.33 4.27 -30.16
CA ALA A 5 8.90 2.95 -29.92
C ALA A 5 7.94 1.99 -29.23
N PHE A 6 7.12 2.48 -28.31
CA PHE A 6 6.10 1.64 -27.65
C PHE A 6 5.00 1.24 -28.63
N ASN A 7 4.53 2.17 -29.44
CA ASN A 7 3.51 1.86 -30.42
C ASN A 7 4.02 0.81 -31.43
N SER A 8 5.23 1.00 -31.93
CA SER A 8 5.85 0.07 -32.85
C SER A 8 6.05 -1.32 -32.25
N ALA A 9 6.40 -1.36 -30.95
CA ALA A 9 6.59 -2.64 -30.26
C ALA A 9 5.26 -3.40 -30.05
N THR A 10 4.14 -2.68 -29.93
CA THR A 10 2.83 -3.30 -29.69
C THR A 10 2.08 -3.64 -30.97
N ASP A 11 2.31 -2.90 -32.05
CA ASP A 11 1.57 -3.09 -33.30
C ASP A 11 1.80 -4.45 -33.94
N GLY A 12 2.98 -5.02 -33.76
CA GLY A 12 3.32 -6.35 -34.27
C GLY A 12 3.07 -7.49 -33.32
N LEU A 13 2.52 -7.24 -32.12
CA LEU A 13 2.30 -8.31 -31.16
C LEU A 13 1.05 -9.13 -31.50
N ASP A 14 1.26 -10.43 -31.62
CA ASP A 14 0.15 -11.40 -31.68
C ASP A 14 -0.74 -11.23 -30.42
N PRO A 15 -2.06 -10.99 -30.58
CA PRO A 15 -2.96 -10.87 -29.44
C PRO A 15 -2.90 -12.03 -28.44
N SER A 16 -2.56 -13.24 -28.89
CA SER A 16 -2.41 -14.41 -28.01
C SER A 16 -1.21 -14.30 -27.06
N ARG A 17 -0.26 -13.42 -27.37
CA ARG A 17 0.94 -13.18 -26.55
C ARG A 17 0.77 -12.06 -25.55
N ARG A 18 -0.35 -11.35 -25.60
CA ARG A 18 -0.64 -10.29 -24.64
C ARG A 18 -0.95 -10.90 -23.27
N SER A 19 -0.49 -10.25 -22.22
CA SER A 19 -0.81 -10.67 -20.87
C SER A 19 -2.33 -10.65 -20.66
N ARG A 20 -2.85 -11.74 -20.13
CA ARG A 20 -4.26 -11.86 -19.71
C ARG A 20 -4.41 -11.67 -18.21
N GLY A 21 -3.31 -11.40 -17.50
CA GLY A 21 -3.28 -11.30 -16.06
C GLY A 21 -3.59 -9.91 -15.53
N HIS A 22 -4.38 -9.11 -16.27
CA HIS A 22 -4.82 -7.82 -15.74
C HIS A 22 -5.73 -8.02 -14.54
N PHE A 23 -5.47 -7.26 -13.50
CA PHE A 23 -6.31 -7.22 -12.32
C PHE A 23 -6.71 -5.77 -12.08
N VAL A 24 -8.00 -5.55 -11.89
CA VAL A 24 -8.56 -4.22 -11.61
C VAL A 24 -9.39 -4.31 -10.35
N ALA A 25 -9.11 -3.45 -9.38
CA ALA A 25 -9.87 -3.35 -8.16
C ALA A 25 -10.34 -1.91 -7.96
N ASP A 26 -11.62 -1.76 -7.76
CA ASP A 26 -12.20 -0.48 -7.36
C ASP A 26 -12.28 -0.44 -5.85
N THR A 27 -11.52 0.47 -5.23
CA THR A 27 -11.57 0.66 -3.79
C THR A 27 -12.68 1.64 -3.43
N ARG A 28 -13.28 1.43 -2.27
CA ARG A 28 -14.26 2.35 -1.71
C ARG A 28 -13.70 2.88 -0.39
N LEU A 29 -13.30 4.15 -0.39
CA LEU A 29 -12.51 4.73 0.69
C LEU A 29 -13.36 5.40 1.77
N ASP A 30 -14.67 5.50 1.59
CA ASP A 30 -15.57 5.99 2.64
C ASP A 30 -15.83 4.91 3.71
N ASP A 31 -16.56 5.27 4.76
CA ASP A 31 -16.79 4.36 5.89
C ASP A 31 -17.62 3.12 5.52
N ASP A 32 -18.36 3.17 4.42
CA ASP A 32 -19.17 2.04 3.94
C ASP A 32 -18.37 1.05 3.07
N GLY A 33 -17.09 1.30 2.88
CA GLY A 33 -16.21 0.41 2.12
C GLY A 33 -16.06 -0.97 2.77
N PRO A 34 -15.50 -1.93 2.03
CA PRO A 34 -15.29 -3.29 2.54
C PRO A 34 -14.05 -3.34 3.44
N TRP A 35 -14.12 -2.67 4.58
CA TRP A 35 -13.02 -2.61 5.54
C TRP A 35 -12.95 -3.86 6.39
N VAL A 36 -11.77 -4.49 6.42
CA VAL A 36 -11.51 -5.67 7.23
C VAL A 36 -10.81 -5.23 8.52
N PRO A 37 -11.40 -5.48 9.69
CA PRO A 37 -10.74 -5.16 10.96
C PRO A 37 -9.43 -5.92 11.11
N TYR A 38 -8.38 -5.24 11.55
CA TYR A 38 -7.07 -5.86 11.74
C TYR A 38 -6.55 -5.68 13.16
N ALA A 39 -6.65 -4.48 13.70
CA ALA A 39 -6.28 -4.15 15.07
C ALA A 39 -7.24 -3.08 15.57
N GLU A 40 -7.16 -2.74 16.85
CA GLU A 40 -7.98 -1.66 17.39
C GLU A 40 -7.69 -0.36 16.66
N GLY A 41 -8.74 0.21 16.03
CA GLY A 41 -8.64 1.44 15.25
C GLY A 41 -7.93 1.30 13.92
N VAL A 42 -7.67 0.07 13.45
CA VAL A 42 -6.98 -0.19 12.17
C VAL A 42 -7.76 -1.20 11.35
N TRP A 43 -7.95 -0.85 10.08
CA TRP A 43 -8.61 -1.71 9.09
C TRP A 43 -7.78 -1.78 7.82
N PHE A 44 -7.98 -2.85 7.06
CA PHE A 44 -7.46 -2.99 5.72
C PHE A 44 -8.56 -3.16 4.71
N GLN A 45 -8.33 -2.62 3.52
CA GLN A 45 -9.11 -2.94 2.34
C GLN A 45 -8.15 -3.56 1.32
N PRO A 46 -8.24 -4.88 1.07
CA PRO A 46 -7.35 -5.52 0.11
C PRO A 46 -7.62 -5.02 -1.31
N CYS A 47 -6.54 -4.78 -2.06
CA CYS A 47 -6.61 -4.46 -3.48
C CYS A 47 -6.22 -5.69 -4.31
N CYS A 48 -5.12 -6.33 -3.94
CA CYS A 48 -4.61 -7.48 -4.69
C CYS A 48 -3.78 -8.38 -3.78
N PHE A 49 -3.97 -9.69 -3.91
CA PHE A 49 -3.08 -10.69 -3.36
C PHE A 49 -2.34 -11.37 -4.50
N ASN A 50 -1.01 -11.25 -4.52
CA ASN A 50 -0.20 -11.91 -5.52
C ASN A 50 0.21 -13.28 -5.00
N VAL A 51 -0.55 -14.30 -5.35
CA VAL A 51 -0.32 -15.66 -4.85
C VAL A 51 0.93 -16.31 -5.46
N THR A 52 1.45 -15.76 -6.53
CA THR A 52 2.69 -16.25 -7.16
C THR A 52 3.92 -15.78 -6.39
N SER A 53 3.99 -14.51 -6.02
CA SER A 53 5.12 -13.93 -5.31
C SER A 53 4.92 -13.84 -3.80
N GLY A 54 3.69 -14.00 -3.32
CA GLY A 54 3.34 -13.83 -1.91
C GLY A 54 3.12 -12.38 -1.49
N GLY A 55 3.24 -11.44 -2.41
CA GLY A 55 3.02 -10.03 -2.12
C GLY A 55 1.55 -9.63 -2.10
N PHE A 56 1.28 -8.43 -1.62
CA PHE A 56 -0.08 -7.92 -1.58
C PHE A 56 -0.10 -6.39 -1.62
N SER A 57 -1.25 -5.84 -2.00
CA SER A 57 -1.52 -4.41 -1.97
C SER A 57 -2.80 -4.19 -1.18
N VAL A 58 -2.75 -3.25 -0.25
CA VAL A 58 -3.89 -2.92 0.61
C VAL A 58 -3.95 -1.42 0.85
N VAL A 59 -5.14 -0.92 1.12
CA VAL A 59 -5.31 0.39 1.74
C VAL A 59 -5.48 0.18 3.23
N LEU A 60 -4.60 0.78 4.02
CA LEU A 60 -4.72 0.82 5.47
C LEU A 60 -5.53 2.05 5.87
N LYS A 61 -6.50 1.87 6.75
CA LYS A 61 -7.22 2.94 7.42
C LYS A 61 -6.93 2.87 8.91
N GLY A 62 -6.48 3.98 9.48
CA GLY A 62 -6.18 4.04 10.91
C GLY A 62 -6.72 5.30 11.56
N LEU A 63 -7.35 5.13 12.73
CA LEU A 63 -7.80 6.27 13.53
C LEU A 63 -6.62 6.99 14.18
N PRO A 64 -6.70 8.30 14.44
CA PRO A 64 -5.67 9.00 15.20
C PRO A 64 -5.34 8.28 16.51
N GLY A 65 -4.04 8.08 16.78
CA GLY A 65 -3.56 7.36 17.96
C GLY A 65 -3.51 5.84 17.83
N ALA A 66 -4.08 5.26 16.78
CA ALA A 66 -4.00 3.82 16.56
C ALA A 66 -2.58 3.39 16.16
N GLN A 67 -2.23 2.15 16.48
CA GLN A 67 -0.94 1.61 16.07
C GLN A 67 -1.04 0.14 15.66
N LEU A 68 -0.13 -0.25 14.79
CA LEU A 68 0.19 -1.65 14.52
C LEU A 68 1.44 -2.01 15.29
N GLY A 69 1.40 -3.14 15.99
CA GLY A 69 2.54 -3.65 16.74
C GLY A 69 3.77 -3.84 15.86
N VAL A 70 4.92 -3.93 16.50
CA VAL A 70 6.19 -4.08 15.80
C VAL A 70 6.17 -5.33 14.92
N HIS A 71 6.62 -5.17 13.69
CA HIS A 71 6.68 -6.23 12.70
C HIS A 71 7.75 -5.91 11.66
N TYR A 72 8.08 -6.87 10.82
CA TYR A 72 8.95 -6.63 9.68
C TYR A 72 8.44 -7.38 8.45
N HIS A 73 8.91 -6.97 7.30
CA HIS A 73 8.57 -7.57 6.01
C HIS A 73 9.76 -8.33 5.43
N VAL A 74 9.49 -9.46 4.80
CA VAL A 74 10.53 -10.25 4.12
C VAL A 74 10.94 -9.66 2.78
N GLY A 75 10.10 -8.81 2.20
CA GLY A 75 10.39 -8.07 0.97
C GLY A 75 10.32 -6.57 1.18
N THR A 76 10.36 -5.83 0.09
CA THR A 76 10.27 -4.38 0.14
C THR A 76 8.83 -3.90 0.29
N VAL A 77 8.66 -2.70 0.84
CA VAL A 77 7.37 -2.05 0.99
C VAL A 77 7.42 -0.66 0.37
N ARG A 78 6.37 -0.33 -0.38
CA ARG A 78 6.11 1.03 -0.84
C ARG A 78 4.80 1.50 -0.25
N GLY A 79 4.79 2.73 0.26
CA GLY A 79 3.60 3.32 0.84
C GLY A 79 3.34 4.72 0.27
N TYR A 80 2.10 4.99 -0.06
CA TYR A 80 1.68 6.32 -0.48
C TYR A 80 0.54 6.80 0.41
N THR A 81 0.74 7.95 1.04
CA THR A 81 -0.23 8.53 1.97
C THR A 81 -1.27 9.34 1.21
N MET A 82 -2.52 8.94 1.35
CA MET A 82 -3.65 9.65 0.74
C MET A 82 -4.27 10.65 1.71
N ARG A 83 -4.41 10.29 2.98
CA ARG A 83 -4.99 11.13 4.03
C ARG A 83 -4.31 10.88 5.35
N GLY A 84 -4.41 11.87 6.25
CA GLY A 84 -3.95 11.74 7.62
C GLY A 84 -2.44 11.84 7.79
N HIS A 85 -2.01 11.69 9.04
CA HIS A 85 -0.60 11.73 9.41
C HIS A 85 -0.22 10.45 10.15
N TRP A 86 0.91 9.86 9.77
CA TRP A 86 1.39 8.64 10.39
C TRP A 86 2.91 8.58 10.37
N ARG A 87 3.49 7.69 11.14
CA ARG A 87 4.93 7.49 11.21
C ARG A 87 5.28 6.07 11.65
N TYR A 88 6.53 5.69 11.47
CA TYR A 88 7.13 4.60 12.22
C TYR A 88 7.85 5.18 13.44
N LEU A 89 7.67 4.57 14.61
CA LEU A 89 8.32 5.04 15.84
C LEU A 89 9.83 5.05 15.73
N GLU A 90 10.39 4.15 14.91
CA GLU A 90 11.83 3.96 14.71
C GLU A 90 12.48 5.03 13.82
N HIS A 91 11.68 5.93 13.23
CA HIS A 91 12.17 6.98 12.34
C HIS A 91 11.64 8.35 12.76
N ASP A 92 12.33 9.40 12.30
CA ASP A 92 12.01 10.78 12.67
C ASP A 92 10.98 11.45 11.76
N TRP A 93 10.74 10.89 10.57
CA TRP A 93 9.82 11.49 9.63
C TRP A 93 8.36 11.26 10.02
N VAL A 94 7.51 12.18 9.61
CA VAL A 94 6.04 12.03 9.67
C VAL A 94 5.50 12.09 8.25
N ALA A 95 4.77 11.06 7.87
CA ALA A 95 4.08 11.01 6.58
C ALA A 95 2.78 11.81 6.66
N LYS A 96 2.49 12.52 5.59
CA LYS A 96 1.28 13.33 5.41
C LYS A 96 0.77 13.14 3.99
N PRO A 97 -0.43 13.64 3.63
CA PRO A 97 -0.93 13.44 2.26
C PRO A 97 0.10 13.82 1.21
N GLY A 98 0.37 12.89 0.30
CA GLY A 98 1.39 13.01 -0.73
C GLY A 98 2.76 12.42 -0.38
N THR A 99 2.99 12.01 0.86
CA THR A 99 4.25 11.37 1.24
C THR A 99 4.33 9.95 0.70
N PHE A 100 5.42 9.68 -0.02
CA PHE A 100 5.78 8.34 -0.49
C PHE A 100 6.92 7.80 0.37
N ILE A 101 6.84 6.55 0.78
CA ILE A 101 7.93 5.87 1.46
C ILE A 101 8.35 4.62 0.69
N TYR A 102 9.63 4.31 0.80
CA TYR A 102 10.20 3.03 0.41
C TYR A 102 10.91 2.43 1.62
N GLU A 103 10.72 1.14 1.81
CA GLU A 103 11.21 0.41 2.96
C GLU A 103 11.95 -0.84 2.49
N PRO A 104 13.23 -1.01 2.86
CA PRO A 104 13.96 -2.23 2.54
C PRO A 104 13.40 -3.42 3.33
N ALA A 105 13.67 -4.61 2.82
CA ALA A 105 13.32 -5.85 3.50
C ALA A 105 14.02 -5.98 4.85
N GLY A 106 13.34 -6.58 5.81
CA GLY A 106 13.92 -6.96 7.10
C GLY A 106 14.00 -5.86 8.15
N GLU A 107 13.54 -4.66 7.86
CA GLU A 107 13.50 -3.59 8.85
C GLU A 107 12.28 -3.74 9.75
N ALA A 108 12.51 -3.83 11.05
CA ALA A 108 11.44 -3.86 12.03
C ALA A 108 10.91 -2.46 12.30
N HIS A 109 9.59 -2.31 12.34
CA HIS A 109 8.97 -1.02 12.58
C HIS A 109 7.62 -1.15 13.28
N THR A 110 7.22 -0.06 13.92
CA THR A 110 5.93 0.11 14.58
C THR A 110 5.20 1.27 13.92
N LEU A 111 4.11 0.99 13.23
CA LEU A 111 3.31 2.02 12.58
C LEU A 111 2.37 2.67 13.57
N VAL A 112 2.36 3.99 13.59
CA VAL A 112 1.48 4.78 14.45
C VAL A 112 0.81 5.87 13.63
N ILE A 113 -0.51 5.97 13.76
CA ILE A 113 -1.24 7.15 13.30
C ILE A 113 -1.06 8.20 14.38
N THR A 114 -0.55 9.37 14.02
CA THR A 114 -0.24 10.38 15.02
C THR A 114 -1.51 10.86 15.74
N ASP A 115 -1.39 11.20 17.03
CA ASP A 115 -2.53 11.68 17.82
C ASP A 115 -3.12 12.97 17.25
N ASP A 116 -2.29 13.78 16.60
CA ASP A 116 -2.68 15.05 15.99
C ASP A 116 -3.09 14.92 14.53
N SER A 117 -3.22 13.70 14.01
CA SER A 117 -3.73 13.50 12.65
C SER A 117 -5.12 14.13 12.55
N PRO A 118 -5.36 15.04 11.58
CA PRO A 118 -6.63 15.77 11.49
C PRO A 118 -7.80 14.89 11.06
N GLU A 119 -7.50 13.68 10.56
CA GLU A 119 -8.48 12.73 10.07
C GLU A 119 -7.88 11.33 10.13
N PRO A 120 -8.68 10.27 9.97
CA PRO A 120 -8.14 8.92 9.84
C PRO A 120 -7.13 8.84 8.69
N ALA A 121 -6.03 8.16 8.93
CA ALA A 121 -5.04 7.95 7.88
C ALA A 121 -5.56 6.94 6.85
N LEU A 122 -5.29 7.23 5.58
CA LEU A 122 -5.47 6.29 4.47
C LEU A 122 -4.14 6.17 3.75
N ILE A 123 -3.60 4.95 3.70
CA ILE A 123 -2.28 4.68 3.14
C ILE A 123 -2.39 3.50 2.19
N LEU A 124 -1.95 3.68 0.95
CA LEU A 124 -1.79 2.57 0.03
C LEU A 124 -0.44 1.93 0.28
N PHE A 125 -0.44 0.65 0.67
CA PHE A 125 0.77 -0.14 0.82
C PHE A 125 0.86 -1.18 -0.29
N ILE A 126 2.05 -1.27 -0.89
CA ILE A 126 2.41 -2.32 -1.84
C ILE A 126 3.55 -3.11 -1.21
N VAL A 127 3.26 -4.36 -0.86
CA VAL A 127 4.15 -5.22 -0.10
C VAL A 127 4.61 -6.36 -0.99
N GLU A 128 5.92 -6.53 -1.11
CA GLU A 128 6.52 -7.66 -1.81
C GLU A 128 6.85 -8.75 -0.79
N GLY A 129 6.49 -9.99 -1.10
CA GLY A 129 6.66 -11.08 -0.15
C GLY A 129 5.67 -11.03 1.00
N GLY A 130 5.89 -11.86 2.00
CA GLY A 130 5.03 -11.94 3.16
C GLY A 130 5.39 -10.95 4.26
N LEU A 131 4.56 -10.95 5.30
CA LEU A 131 4.72 -10.19 6.53
C LEU A 131 5.03 -11.17 7.67
N ILE A 132 5.93 -10.79 8.53
CA ILE A 132 6.26 -11.54 9.75
C ILE A 132 6.09 -10.69 10.98
#